data_491cd492abf12621325fa5e0cb5571da
#
_entry.id   491cd492abf12621325fa5e0cb5571da
#
_cell.length_a   1.000
_cell.length_b   1.000
_cell.length_c   1.000
_cell.angle_alpha   90.00
_cell.angle_beta   90.00
_cell.angle_gamma   90.00
#
_symmetry.space_group_name_H-M   'P 1'
#
loop_
_entity.id
_entity.type
_entity.pdbx_description
1 polymer ?
#
loop_
_entity_poly.entity_id
_entity_poly.type
_entity_poly.pdbx_seq_one_letter_code
_entity_poly.pdbx_strand_id
1 'polypeptide(L)'
;MDPTEVLGSLGKKYSPDILRSAHEPKSAQELSDELDIPVTTSYRRVEVLTELGLLEDDEDDREFGEPGRSQTLYRRNVEEIVIRFEEDELEIESKEPDVASQRLTSVWEDLGRGIGGDD
;
A
#
# COMPACT_ATOMS: atom_id res chain seq x y z
N MET A 1 -11.84 11.06 1.45
CA MET A 1 -10.67 10.77 2.29
C MET A 1 -10.27 12.03 3.04
N ASP A 2 -10.24 11.95 4.35
CA ASP A 2 -9.88 13.10 5.16
C ASP A 2 -8.36 13.24 5.20
N PRO A 3 -7.79 14.34 4.72
CA PRO A 3 -6.34 14.50 4.68
C PRO A 3 -5.66 14.38 6.04
N THR A 4 -6.27 14.94 7.07
CA THR A 4 -5.70 14.88 8.40
C THR A 4 -5.65 13.44 8.91
N GLU A 5 -6.69 12.69 8.63
CA GLU A 5 -6.76 11.30 9.04
C GLU A 5 -5.72 10.46 8.32
N VAL A 6 -5.54 10.70 7.04
CA VAL A 6 -4.53 9.98 6.27
C VAL A 6 -3.13 10.26 6.81
N LEU A 7 -2.83 11.54 7.04
CA LEU A 7 -1.52 11.89 7.58
C LEU A 7 -1.30 11.29 8.95
N GLY A 8 -2.32 11.32 9.80
CA GLY A 8 -2.22 10.73 11.13
C GLY A 8 -1.94 9.24 11.07
N SER A 9 -2.61 8.55 10.15
CA SER A 9 -2.40 7.11 10.00
C SER A 9 -1.04 6.78 9.41
N LEU A 10 -0.59 7.57 8.44
CA LEU A 10 0.73 7.36 7.87
C LEU A 10 1.83 7.60 8.89
N GLY A 11 1.57 8.47 9.84
CA GLY A 11 2.55 8.76 10.89
C GLY A 11 2.55 7.77 12.03
N LYS A 12 1.62 6.83 12.06
CA LYS A 12 1.59 5.85 13.12
C LYS A 12 2.65 4.80 12.92
N LYS A 13 3.15 4.31 14.04
CA LYS A 13 4.17 3.29 14.02
C LYS A 13 3.72 2.10 13.18
N TYR A 14 4.62 1.59 12.37
CA TYR A 14 4.46 0.44 11.50
C TYR A 14 3.67 0.71 10.20
N SER A 15 2.94 1.82 10.09
CA SER A 15 2.17 2.06 8.87
C SER A 15 3.04 2.18 7.63
N PRO A 16 4.13 2.97 7.65
CA PRO A 16 4.98 3.03 6.47
C PRO A 16 5.60 1.69 6.14
N ASP A 17 5.98 0.92 7.16
CA ASP A 17 6.61 -0.38 6.93
C ASP A 17 5.65 -1.35 6.29
N ILE A 18 4.40 -1.35 6.75
CA ILE A 18 3.37 -2.21 6.16
C ILE A 18 3.12 -1.83 4.70
N LEU A 19 3.02 -0.53 4.42
CA LEU A 19 2.81 -0.10 3.04
C LEU A 19 3.97 -0.48 2.14
N ARG A 20 5.19 -0.39 2.63
CA ARG A 20 6.35 -0.79 1.84
C ARG A 20 6.34 -2.30 1.59
N SER A 21 6.02 -3.07 2.61
CA SER A 21 6.03 -4.52 2.50
C SER A 21 4.89 -5.06 1.65
N ALA A 22 3.79 -4.35 1.60
CA ALA A 22 2.59 -4.79 0.89
C ALA A 22 2.62 -4.50 -0.60
N HIS A 23 3.80 -4.30 -1.18
CA HIS A 23 3.92 -4.18 -2.63
C HIS A 23 3.54 -5.52 -3.28
N GLU A 24 3.63 -6.60 -2.53
CA GLU A 24 3.11 -7.90 -2.92
C GLU A 24 2.01 -8.25 -1.92
N PRO A 25 0.99 -9.00 -2.34
CA PRO A 25 -0.09 -9.36 -1.41
C PRO A 25 0.43 -10.15 -0.21
N LYS A 26 0.03 -9.74 0.97
CA LYS A 26 0.43 -10.41 2.20
C LYS A 26 -0.70 -10.39 3.19
N SER A 27 -0.78 -11.45 4.01
CA SER A 27 -1.76 -11.48 5.08
C SER A 27 -1.26 -10.65 6.26
N ALA A 28 -2.16 -10.32 7.16
CA ALA A 28 -1.76 -9.59 8.37
C ALA A 28 -0.79 -10.41 9.19
N GLN A 29 -0.94 -11.73 9.20
CA GLN A 29 -0.02 -12.60 9.92
C GLN A 29 1.37 -12.57 9.30
N GLU A 30 1.44 -12.61 7.98
CA GLU A 30 2.72 -12.53 7.29
C GLU A 30 3.42 -11.21 7.56
N LEU A 31 2.66 -10.13 7.57
CA LEU A 31 3.22 -8.82 7.88
C LEU A 31 3.73 -8.77 9.31
N SER A 32 2.99 -9.37 10.24
CA SER A 32 3.42 -9.46 11.63
C SER A 32 4.75 -10.18 11.74
N ASP A 33 4.87 -11.30 11.06
CA ASP A 33 6.08 -12.11 11.12
C ASP A 33 7.26 -11.39 10.44
N GLU A 34 7.02 -10.84 9.28
CA GLU A 34 8.07 -10.20 8.51
C GLU A 34 8.61 -8.94 9.16
N LEU A 35 7.71 -8.15 9.71
CA LEU A 35 8.09 -6.87 10.31
C LEU A 35 8.32 -6.95 11.81
N ASP A 36 8.14 -8.12 12.38
CA ASP A 36 8.32 -8.34 13.81
C ASP A 36 7.46 -7.40 14.64
N ILE A 37 6.18 -7.36 14.32
CA ILE A 37 5.23 -6.55 15.06
C ILE A 37 4.15 -7.46 15.63
N PRO A 38 3.51 -7.04 16.74
CA PRO A 38 2.44 -7.86 17.31
C PRO A 38 1.34 -8.08 16.29
N VAL A 39 0.83 -9.30 16.25
CA VAL A 39 -0.17 -9.66 15.25
C VAL A 39 -1.43 -8.82 15.40
N THR A 40 -1.82 -8.50 16.63
CA THR A 40 -2.97 -7.66 16.88
C THR A 40 -2.79 -6.27 16.26
N THR A 41 -1.58 -5.75 16.40
CA THR A 41 -1.25 -4.46 15.82
C THR A 41 -1.27 -4.52 14.30
N SER A 42 -0.75 -5.61 13.75
CA SER A 42 -0.76 -5.80 12.30
C SER A 42 -2.19 -5.78 11.77
N TYR A 43 -3.08 -6.54 12.38
CA TYR A 43 -4.48 -6.56 11.96
C TYR A 43 -5.13 -5.19 12.04
N ARG A 44 -4.87 -4.48 13.12
CA ARG A 44 -5.46 -3.16 13.31
C ARG A 44 -4.96 -2.18 12.26
N ARG A 45 -3.67 -2.20 11.97
CA ARG A 45 -3.09 -1.27 11.00
C ARG A 45 -3.58 -1.54 9.59
N VAL A 46 -3.63 -2.82 9.19
CA VAL A 46 -4.10 -3.12 7.84
C VAL A 46 -5.57 -2.76 7.67
N GLU A 47 -6.36 -2.91 8.72
CA GLU A 47 -7.76 -2.52 8.69
C GLU A 47 -7.91 -1.02 8.45
N VAL A 48 -7.19 -0.23 9.22
CA VAL A 48 -7.24 1.23 9.07
C VAL A 48 -6.75 1.65 7.70
N LEU A 49 -5.63 1.10 7.25
CA LEU A 49 -5.08 1.47 5.95
C LEU A 49 -5.99 1.07 4.80
N THR A 50 -6.71 -0.03 4.98
CA THR A 50 -7.68 -0.47 3.97
C THR A 50 -8.88 0.48 3.95
N GLU A 51 -9.36 0.89 5.10
CA GLU A 51 -10.45 1.84 5.17
C GLU A 51 -10.10 3.18 4.52
N LEU A 52 -8.84 3.57 4.61
CA LEU A 52 -8.38 4.80 3.99
C LEU A 52 -8.10 4.65 2.50
N GLY A 53 -8.21 3.44 1.97
CA GLY A 53 -7.96 3.21 0.56
C GLY A 53 -6.50 3.06 0.20
N LEU A 54 -5.62 2.97 1.19
CA LEU A 54 -4.19 2.83 0.95
C LEU A 54 -3.77 1.37 0.77
N LEU A 55 -4.57 0.46 1.28
CA LEU A 55 -4.43 -0.96 1.01
C LEU A 55 -5.74 -1.44 0.42
N GLU A 56 -5.67 -2.48 -0.37
CA GLU A 56 -6.88 -3.17 -0.80
C GLU A 56 -6.77 -4.61 -0.33
N ASP A 57 -7.91 -5.15 0.10
CA ASP A 57 -7.93 -6.51 0.57
C ASP A 57 -8.45 -7.43 -0.53
N ASP A 58 -7.96 -8.63 -0.51
CA ASP A 58 -8.26 -9.61 -1.52
C ASP A 58 -8.34 -10.96 -0.84
N GLU A 59 -9.29 -11.77 -1.24
CA GLU A 59 -9.35 -13.10 -0.69
C GLU A 59 -8.31 -13.96 -1.38
N ASP A 60 -7.60 -14.71 -0.58
CA ASP A 60 -6.57 -15.55 -1.12
C ASP A 60 -7.19 -16.87 -1.56
N ASP A 61 -7.19 -17.11 -2.85
CA ASP A 61 -7.71 -18.36 -3.39
C ASP A 61 -6.69 -19.47 -3.35
N ARG A 62 -5.47 -19.17 -2.95
CA ARG A 62 -4.45 -20.20 -2.87
C ARG A 62 -4.68 -21.02 -1.64
N GLU A 63 -4.46 -22.31 -1.78
CA GLU A 63 -4.58 -23.19 -0.66
C GLU A 63 -3.28 -23.23 0.11
N PHE A 64 -3.34 -22.81 1.34
CA PHE A 64 -2.16 -22.84 2.21
C PHE A 64 -2.24 -24.07 3.10
N GLY A 65 -2.36 -25.21 2.53
CA GLY A 65 -2.26 -26.43 3.27
C GLY A 65 -3.48 -26.87 4.05
N GLU A 66 -4.42 -25.99 4.30
CA GLU A 66 -5.63 -26.33 5.03
C GLU A 66 -6.86 -26.01 4.21
N PRO A 67 -7.56 -27.03 3.72
CA PRO A 67 -8.76 -26.82 2.92
C PRO A 67 -9.81 -26.06 3.71
N GLY A 68 -10.44 -25.12 3.06
CA GLY A 68 -11.51 -24.36 3.68
C GLY A 68 -11.07 -23.15 4.46
N ARG A 69 -9.78 -22.89 4.54
CA ARG A 69 -9.28 -21.70 5.20
C ARG A 69 -8.86 -20.68 4.15
N SER A 70 -9.54 -19.58 4.12
CA SER A 70 -9.13 -18.47 3.28
C SER A 70 -8.43 -17.46 4.16
N GLN A 71 -7.41 -16.83 3.62
CA GLN A 71 -6.74 -15.74 4.28
C GLN A 71 -7.04 -14.48 3.50
N THR A 72 -7.21 -13.40 4.21
CA THR A 72 -7.32 -12.12 3.55
C THR A 72 -5.91 -11.62 3.26
N LEU A 73 -5.66 -11.27 2.04
CA LEU A 73 -4.39 -10.68 1.65
C LEU A 73 -4.59 -9.19 1.44
N TYR A 74 -3.58 -8.44 1.80
CA TYR A 74 -3.59 -6.99 1.67
C TYR A 74 -2.49 -6.58 0.72
N ARG A 75 -2.83 -5.73 -0.21
CA ARG A 75 -1.88 -5.23 -1.19
C ARG A 75 -1.94 -3.72 -1.20
N ARG A 76 -0.79 -3.10 -1.39
CA ARG A 76 -0.76 -1.64 -1.48
C ARG A 76 -1.59 -1.17 -2.67
N ASN A 77 -2.50 -0.26 -2.40
CA ASN A 77 -3.38 0.29 -3.42
C ASN A 77 -3.01 1.72 -3.73
N VAL A 78 -1.78 2.09 -3.46
CA VAL A 78 -1.32 3.44 -3.71
C VAL A 78 0.11 3.37 -4.22
N GLU A 79 0.41 4.13 -5.24
CA GLU A 79 1.74 4.21 -5.78
C GLU A 79 2.39 5.52 -5.39
N GLU A 80 1.57 6.53 -5.20
CA GLU A 80 2.06 7.85 -4.91
C GLU A 80 1.06 8.59 -4.03
N ILE A 81 1.55 9.30 -3.07
CA ILE A 81 0.73 10.16 -2.23
C ILE A 81 1.34 11.55 -2.29
N VAL A 82 0.55 12.52 -2.72
CA VAL A 82 0.98 13.90 -2.83
C VAL A 82 0.27 14.71 -1.76
N ILE A 83 1.03 15.44 -1.00
CA ILE A 83 0.51 16.31 0.05
C ILE A 83 0.73 17.73 -0.39
N ARG A 84 -0.36 18.51 -0.45
CA ARG A 84 -0.28 19.91 -0.84
C ARG A 84 -0.81 20.78 0.27
N PHE A 85 -0.12 21.87 0.49
CA PHE A 85 -0.59 22.90 1.40
C PHE A 85 -0.95 24.10 0.54
N GLU A 86 -2.22 24.44 0.50
CA GLU A 86 -2.67 25.60 -0.26
C GLU A 86 -3.31 26.58 0.70
N GLU A 87 -2.62 27.69 0.95
CA GLU A 87 -3.02 28.65 1.95
C GLU A 87 -3.13 27.96 3.30
N ASP A 88 -4.34 27.83 3.86
CA ASP A 88 -4.48 27.11 5.12
C ASP A 88 -5.15 25.78 4.93
N GLU A 89 -5.23 25.29 3.71
CA GLU A 89 -5.84 24.01 3.42
C GLU A 89 -4.79 22.94 3.19
N LEU A 90 -5.15 21.74 3.59
CA LEU A 90 -4.32 20.57 3.39
C LEU A 90 -5.03 19.64 2.42
N GLU A 91 -4.37 19.31 1.32
CA GLU A 91 -4.92 18.40 0.34
C GLU A 91 -4.05 17.17 0.21
N ILE A 92 -4.67 16.04 0.05
CA ILE A 92 -3.96 14.81 -0.21
C ILE A 92 -4.55 14.18 -1.47
N GLU A 93 -3.68 13.79 -2.36
CA GLU A 93 -4.06 13.11 -3.57
C GLU A 93 -3.29 11.80 -3.62
N SER A 94 -3.99 10.70 -3.86
CA SER A 94 -3.33 9.42 -3.98
C SER A 94 -3.50 8.91 -5.40
N LYS A 95 -2.49 8.20 -5.87
CA LYS A 95 -2.49 7.62 -7.19
C LYS A 95 -2.46 6.12 -7.03
N GLU A 96 -3.46 5.46 -7.55
CA GLU A 96 -3.56 4.01 -7.46
C GLU A 96 -2.64 3.33 -8.46
N PRO A 97 -2.14 2.14 -8.13
CA PRO A 97 -1.40 1.38 -9.09
C PRO A 97 -2.32 0.91 -10.19
N ASP A 98 -1.83 0.92 -11.40
CA ASP A 98 -2.56 0.42 -12.54
C ASP A 98 -1.66 -0.61 -13.20
N VAL A 99 -2.08 -1.87 -13.19
CA VAL A 99 -1.25 -2.96 -13.70
C VAL A 99 -0.82 -2.73 -15.13
N ALA A 100 -1.73 -2.28 -15.98
CA ALA A 100 -1.40 -1.99 -17.35
C ALA A 100 -0.46 -0.80 -17.46
N SER A 101 -0.74 0.24 -16.70
CA SER A 101 0.11 1.41 -16.66
C SER A 101 1.47 1.09 -16.10
N GLN A 102 1.53 0.23 -15.12
CA GLN A 102 2.80 -0.17 -14.54
C GLN A 102 3.69 -0.85 -15.56
N ARG A 103 3.12 -1.69 -16.39
CA ARG A 103 3.88 -2.34 -17.45
C ARG A 103 4.40 -1.32 -18.45
N LEU A 104 3.52 -0.42 -18.85
CA LEU A 104 3.90 0.63 -19.77
C LEU A 104 4.93 1.55 -19.16
N THR A 105 4.74 1.86 -17.89
CA THR A 105 5.66 2.73 -17.18
C THR A 105 7.05 2.12 -17.13
N SER A 106 7.15 0.83 -16.90
CA SER A 106 8.44 0.16 -16.90
C SER A 106 9.14 0.31 -18.23
N VAL A 107 8.41 0.11 -19.32
CA VAL A 107 8.97 0.26 -20.66
C VAL A 107 9.42 1.70 -20.88
N TRP A 108 8.57 2.64 -20.50
CA TRP A 108 8.89 4.05 -20.69
C TRP A 108 10.08 4.47 -19.84
N GLU A 109 10.20 3.96 -18.64
CA GLU A 109 11.33 4.26 -17.79
C GLU A 109 12.63 3.78 -18.40
N ASP A 110 12.62 2.57 -18.96
CA ASP A 110 13.80 2.04 -19.61
C ASP A 110 14.17 2.90 -20.83
N LEU A 111 13.18 3.27 -21.61
CA LEU A 111 13.42 4.13 -22.76
C LEU A 111 13.88 5.52 -22.34
N GLY A 112 13.25 6.04 -21.29
CA GLY A 112 13.60 7.37 -20.81
C GLY A 112 15.01 7.45 -20.31
N ARG A 113 15.46 6.44 -19.65
CA ARG A 113 16.84 6.40 -19.16
C ARG A 113 17.81 6.35 -20.33
N GLY A 114 17.43 5.59 -21.35
CA GLY A 114 18.27 5.48 -22.51
C GLY A 114 18.34 6.77 -23.30
N ILE A 115 17.34 7.62 -23.21
CA ILE A 115 17.33 8.87 -23.93
C ILE A 115 17.74 10.03 -23.07
N GLY A 116 18.04 9.80 -21.83
CA GLY A 116 18.50 10.85 -20.96
C GLY A 116 17.45 11.78 -20.50
N GLY A 117 16.25 11.31 -20.45
CA GLY A 117 15.16 12.15 -20.00
C GLY A 117 15.13 12.33 -18.54
N ASP A 118 16.13 12.14 -17.92
CA ASP A 118 16.17 12.22 -16.57
C ASP A 118 16.34 13.54 -16.10
N ASP A 119 16.46 14.43 -16.65
CA ASP A 119 16.55 15.66 -16.11
C ASP A 119 16.24 15.96 -14.88
#